data_8ac16414138b1c0717e84fad28e67544
#
_entry.id   8ac16414138b1c0717e84fad28e67544
#
_cell.length_a   1.000
_cell.length_b   1.000
_cell.length_c   1.000
_cell.angle_alpha   90.00
_cell.angle_beta   90.00
_cell.angle_gamma   90.00
#
_symmetry.space_group_name_H-M   'P 1'
#
loop_
_entity.id
_entity.type
_entity.pdbx_description
1 polymer ?
#
loop_
_entity_poly.entity_id
_entity_poly.type
_entity_poly.pdbx_seq_one_letter_code
_entity_poly.pdbx_strand_id
1 'polypeptide(L)'
;MPAGPSEVEVIADESANPAFIAADFLSQAEHGVDSQAMLVTASESIVEPVMQAIREQLDRLPRKEITEKSLSHSRLIVLKDKQEVIDFTNLYAPEHLIIQTTDYADIAGQVENAGSVFMGPYTPESAGDYASGTNHTLPTNGYAKAYSGVNLDSFIKKITFQEITADGI
;
A
#
# COMPACT_ATOMS: atom_id res chain seq x y z
N MET A 1 -6.86 14.87 -7.13
CA MET A 1 -5.98 14.09 -6.24
C MET A 1 -4.60 14.04 -6.88
N PRO A 2 -3.51 14.34 -6.16
CA PRO A 2 -2.16 14.14 -6.67
C PRO A 2 -1.83 12.65 -6.79
N ALA A 3 -1.26 12.26 -7.91
CA ALA A 3 -0.73 10.94 -8.17
C ALA A 3 0.68 11.08 -8.75
N GLY A 4 1.60 10.25 -8.34
CA GLY A 4 3.01 10.27 -8.73
C GLY A 4 3.54 8.86 -8.99
N PRO A 5 4.83 8.60 -8.76
CA PRO A 5 5.36 7.25 -8.80
C PRO A 5 4.61 6.31 -7.86
N SER A 6 4.36 5.10 -8.33
CA SER A 6 3.57 4.13 -7.58
C SER A 6 4.32 3.58 -6.36
N GLU A 7 3.56 3.28 -5.31
CA GLU A 7 4.07 2.85 -4.01
C GLU A 7 3.33 1.63 -3.50
N VAL A 8 4.05 0.70 -2.89
CA VAL A 8 3.48 -0.38 -2.08
C VAL A 8 4.15 -0.44 -0.73
N GLU A 9 3.37 -0.58 0.32
CA GLU A 9 3.80 -1.00 1.64
C GLU A 9 3.21 -2.36 1.96
N VAL A 10 4.06 -3.29 2.38
CA VAL A 10 3.65 -4.61 2.87
C VAL A 10 3.93 -4.67 4.36
N ILE A 11 2.89 -4.86 5.16
CA ILE A 11 3.02 -5.25 6.58
C ILE A 11 3.03 -6.77 6.64
N ALA A 12 4.03 -7.36 7.29
CA ALA A 12 4.12 -8.80 7.44
C ALA A 12 4.64 -9.21 8.82
N ASP A 13 4.20 -10.38 9.28
CA ASP A 13 4.78 -11.08 10.42
C ASP A 13 5.46 -12.39 9.97
N GLU A 14 5.95 -13.18 10.91
CA GLU A 14 6.61 -14.46 10.64
C GLU A 14 5.71 -15.54 10.01
N SER A 15 4.39 -15.35 10.02
CA SER A 15 3.43 -16.26 9.38
C SER A 15 3.30 -16.06 7.88
N ALA A 16 3.75 -14.91 7.39
CA ALA A 16 3.61 -14.53 5.99
C ALA A 16 4.47 -15.42 5.06
N ASN A 17 3.99 -15.62 3.84
CA ASN A 17 4.76 -16.33 2.83
C ASN A 17 5.74 -15.38 2.14
N PRO A 18 7.07 -15.56 2.29
CA PRO A 18 8.07 -14.69 1.70
C PRO A 18 7.95 -14.56 0.17
N ALA A 19 7.52 -15.64 -0.51
CA ALA A 19 7.37 -15.62 -1.96
C ALA A 19 6.19 -14.74 -2.41
N PHE A 20 5.13 -14.63 -1.60
CA PHE A 20 3.99 -13.75 -1.88
C PHE A 20 4.39 -12.29 -1.66
N ILE A 21 5.06 -12.00 -0.53
CA ILE A 21 5.60 -10.65 -0.26
C ILE A 21 6.52 -10.20 -1.39
N ALA A 22 7.43 -11.08 -1.83
CA ALA A 22 8.36 -10.76 -2.91
C ALA A 22 7.63 -10.48 -4.23
N ALA A 23 6.56 -11.21 -4.54
CA ALA A 23 5.76 -10.99 -5.74
C ALA A 23 5.07 -9.62 -5.71
N ASP A 24 4.41 -9.26 -4.60
CA ASP A 24 3.78 -7.95 -4.43
C ASP A 24 4.80 -6.81 -4.47
N PHE A 25 5.94 -6.99 -3.82
CA PHE A 25 7.04 -6.02 -3.79
C PHE A 25 7.60 -5.75 -5.19
N LEU A 26 7.81 -6.81 -5.97
CA LEU A 26 8.35 -6.72 -7.32
C LEU A 26 7.32 -6.25 -8.34
N SER A 27 6.03 -6.59 -8.18
CA SER A 27 4.96 -6.09 -9.05
C SER A 27 4.93 -4.57 -9.06
N GLN A 28 5.11 -3.95 -7.89
CA GLN A 28 5.15 -2.50 -7.79
C GLN A 28 6.49 -1.92 -8.27
N ALA A 29 7.62 -2.57 -7.93
CA ALA A 29 8.94 -2.09 -8.30
C ALA A 29 9.17 -2.10 -9.83
N GLU A 30 8.50 -2.96 -10.59
CA GLU A 30 8.63 -3.02 -12.05
C GLU A 30 7.84 -1.95 -12.81
N HIS A 31 6.94 -1.19 -12.14
CA HIS A 31 6.15 -0.13 -12.78
C HIS A 31 7.02 0.99 -13.34
N GLY A 32 8.07 1.38 -12.61
CA GLY A 32 8.97 2.44 -13.04
C GLY A 32 10.16 2.62 -12.14
N VAL A 33 11.17 3.33 -12.64
CA VAL A 33 12.43 3.57 -11.91
C VAL A 33 12.23 4.36 -10.61
N ASP A 34 11.16 5.16 -10.55
CA ASP A 34 10.82 6.01 -9.41
C ASP A 34 9.79 5.35 -8.47
N SER A 35 9.31 4.13 -8.80
CA SER A 35 8.42 3.37 -7.91
C SER A 35 9.13 2.96 -6.63
N GLN A 36 8.38 2.83 -5.53
CA GLN A 36 8.92 2.45 -4.23
C GLN A 36 8.14 1.29 -3.65
N ALA A 37 8.87 0.32 -3.12
CA ALA A 37 8.29 -0.79 -2.37
C ALA A 37 8.88 -0.84 -0.96
N MET A 38 8.02 -1.05 0.04
CA MET A 38 8.44 -1.17 1.43
C MET A 38 7.89 -2.42 2.08
N LEU A 39 8.73 -3.12 2.84
CA LEU A 39 8.30 -4.08 3.86
C LEU A 39 8.46 -3.42 5.22
N VAL A 40 7.39 -3.41 6.00
CA VAL A 40 7.39 -2.91 7.38
C VAL A 40 6.95 -4.05 8.29
N THR A 41 7.77 -4.40 9.28
CA THR A 41 7.55 -5.56 10.13
C THR A 41 8.03 -5.32 11.55
N ALA A 42 7.42 -6.00 12.51
CA ALA A 42 7.96 -6.14 13.88
C ALA A 42 8.72 -7.47 14.07
N SER A 43 8.84 -8.31 13.03
CA SER A 43 9.50 -9.60 13.08
C SER A 43 10.75 -9.60 12.19
N GLU A 44 11.94 -9.54 12.80
CA GLU A 44 13.21 -9.58 12.06
C GLU A 44 13.39 -10.88 11.25
N SER A 45 12.77 -11.97 11.73
CA SER A 45 12.92 -13.31 11.13
C SER A 45 12.39 -13.41 9.70
N ILE A 46 11.46 -12.54 9.28
CA ILE A 46 10.88 -12.57 7.92
C ILE A 46 11.79 -11.87 6.89
N VAL A 47 12.69 -11.01 7.32
CA VAL A 47 13.46 -10.12 6.44
C VAL A 47 14.35 -10.90 5.46
N GLU A 48 15.22 -11.77 5.97
CA GLU A 48 16.13 -12.54 5.08
C GLU A 48 15.39 -13.51 4.15
N PRO A 49 14.36 -14.26 4.60
CA PRO A 49 13.52 -15.04 3.68
C PRO A 49 12.89 -14.21 2.55
N VAL A 50 12.40 -13.00 2.85
CA VAL A 50 11.83 -12.10 1.82
C VAL A 50 12.92 -11.59 0.88
N MET A 51 14.07 -11.17 1.40
CA MET A 51 15.20 -10.75 0.57
C MET A 51 15.66 -11.85 -0.38
N GLN A 52 15.72 -13.10 0.07
CA GLN A 52 16.05 -14.24 -0.76
C GLN A 52 15.00 -14.45 -1.85
N ALA A 53 13.71 -14.40 -1.51
CA ALA A 53 12.62 -14.55 -2.47
C ALA A 53 12.62 -13.42 -3.52
N ILE A 54 12.89 -12.17 -3.11
CA ILE A 54 13.06 -11.04 -4.04
C ILE A 54 14.19 -11.31 -5.04
N ARG A 55 15.38 -11.74 -4.59
CA ARG A 55 16.51 -12.05 -5.48
C ARG A 55 16.15 -13.13 -6.50
N GLU A 56 15.53 -14.22 -6.03
CA GLU A 56 15.17 -15.36 -6.89
C GLU A 56 14.10 -14.99 -7.94
N GLN A 57 13.13 -14.17 -7.58
CA GLN A 57 12.06 -13.74 -8.48
C GLN A 57 12.56 -12.65 -9.45
N LEU A 58 13.35 -11.69 -8.97
CA LEU A 58 13.94 -10.63 -9.78
C LEU A 58 14.72 -11.17 -10.97
N ASP A 59 15.46 -12.27 -10.80
CA ASP A 59 16.25 -12.90 -11.87
C ASP A 59 15.37 -13.41 -13.04
N ARG A 60 14.09 -13.59 -12.82
CA ARG A 60 13.11 -14.07 -13.81
C ARG A 60 12.27 -12.95 -14.45
N LEU A 61 12.37 -11.72 -13.93
CA LEU A 61 11.56 -10.62 -14.43
C LEU A 61 12.07 -10.08 -15.76
N PRO A 62 11.18 -9.91 -16.75
CA PRO A 62 11.52 -9.29 -18.03
C PRO A 62 12.04 -7.85 -17.90
N ARG A 63 11.54 -7.09 -16.89
CA ARG A 63 11.90 -5.68 -16.65
C ARG A 63 12.93 -5.49 -15.53
N LYS A 64 13.84 -6.47 -15.35
CA LYS A 64 14.81 -6.51 -14.27
C LYS A 64 15.59 -5.20 -14.08
N GLU A 65 16.09 -4.59 -15.15
CA GLU A 65 16.89 -3.35 -15.07
C GLU A 65 16.10 -2.16 -14.49
N ILE A 66 14.82 -2.06 -14.79
CA ILE A 66 13.94 -1.02 -14.22
C ILE A 66 13.69 -1.31 -12.76
N THR A 67 13.35 -2.56 -12.46
CA THR A 67 13.08 -3.04 -11.10
C THR A 67 14.28 -2.84 -10.18
N GLU A 68 15.50 -3.14 -10.61
CA GLU A 68 16.73 -2.92 -9.83
C GLU A 68 16.92 -1.44 -9.45
N LYS A 69 16.59 -0.52 -10.34
CA LYS A 69 16.65 0.93 -10.04
C LYS A 69 15.62 1.31 -8.99
N SER A 70 14.40 0.83 -9.10
CA SER A 70 13.34 1.03 -8.10
C SER A 70 13.75 0.43 -6.74
N LEU A 71 14.31 -0.78 -6.72
CA LEU A 71 14.77 -1.44 -5.51
C LEU A 71 15.88 -0.66 -4.78
N SER A 72 16.66 0.16 -5.47
CA SER A 72 17.74 0.95 -4.84
C SER A 72 17.22 1.94 -3.79
N HIS A 73 15.97 2.38 -3.89
CA HIS A 73 15.32 3.27 -2.93
C HIS A 73 14.12 2.63 -2.21
N SER A 74 13.85 1.36 -2.47
CA SER A 74 12.94 0.54 -1.67
C SER A 74 13.57 0.15 -0.33
N ARG A 75 12.75 -0.22 0.67
CA ARG A 75 13.24 -0.44 2.04
C ARG A 75 12.57 -1.65 2.69
N LEU A 76 13.35 -2.30 3.54
CA LEU A 76 12.89 -3.29 4.51
C LEU A 76 13.11 -2.69 5.90
N ILE A 77 12.04 -2.45 6.65
CA ILE A 77 12.05 -1.71 7.90
C ILE A 77 11.58 -2.63 9.01
N VAL A 78 12.43 -2.81 10.02
CA VAL A 78 12.08 -3.55 11.23
C VAL A 78 11.83 -2.55 12.34
N LEU A 79 10.65 -2.59 12.91
CA LEU A 79 10.21 -1.75 14.02
C LEU A 79 10.07 -2.58 15.29
N LYS A 80 9.92 -1.92 16.41
CA LYS A 80 9.94 -2.56 17.71
C LYS A 80 8.73 -3.47 17.98
N ASP A 81 7.55 -3.01 17.56
CA ASP A 81 6.30 -3.70 17.84
C ASP A 81 5.21 -3.33 16.81
N LYS A 82 4.06 -4.01 16.92
CA LYS A 82 2.91 -3.79 16.05
C LYS A 82 2.41 -2.34 16.06
N GLN A 83 2.45 -1.67 17.20
CA GLN A 83 1.97 -0.30 17.30
C GLN A 83 2.85 0.66 16.49
N GLU A 84 4.17 0.51 16.58
CA GLU A 84 5.09 1.30 15.75
C GLU A 84 4.90 1.04 14.26
N VAL A 85 4.56 -0.20 13.86
CA VAL A 85 4.22 -0.54 12.45
C VAL A 85 2.98 0.24 12.01
N ILE A 86 1.91 0.24 12.80
CA ILE A 86 0.66 0.96 12.48
C ILE A 86 0.91 2.47 12.44
N ASP A 87 1.64 3.01 13.41
CA ASP A 87 1.96 4.43 13.47
C ASP A 87 2.80 4.87 12.26
N PHE A 88 3.77 4.04 11.85
CA PHE A 88 4.56 4.28 10.65
C PHE A 88 3.68 4.27 9.38
N THR A 89 2.82 3.27 9.24
CA THR A 89 1.90 3.15 8.11
C THR A 89 1.00 4.38 7.98
N ASN A 90 0.40 4.82 9.09
CA ASN A 90 -0.45 6.02 9.10
C ASN A 90 0.34 7.31 8.83
N LEU A 91 1.62 7.36 9.23
CA LEU A 91 2.51 8.48 8.93
C LEU A 91 2.96 8.47 7.47
N TYR A 92 3.32 7.32 6.92
CA TYR A 92 3.73 7.16 5.53
C TYR A 92 2.55 7.36 4.57
N ALA A 93 1.40 6.78 4.90
CA ALA A 93 0.16 6.85 4.12
C ALA A 93 0.32 6.31 2.69
N PRO A 94 0.58 5.01 2.53
CA PRO A 94 0.93 4.39 1.27
C PRO A 94 -0.22 4.46 0.25
N GLU A 95 0.14 4.42 -1.03
CA GLU A 95 -0.81 4.21 -2.12
C GLU A 95 -1.50 2.84 -1.99
N HIS A 96 -0.71 1.78 -1.98
CA HIS A 96 -1.16 0.41 -1.77
C HIS A 96 -0.62 -0.11 -0.44
N LEU A 97 -1.51 -0.58 0.44
CA LEU A 97 -1.16 -1.24 1.68
C LEU A 97 -1.58 -2.71 1.64
N ILE A 98 -0.62 -3.63 1.76
CA ILE A 98 -0.88 -5.06 1.84
C ILE A 98 -0.59 -5.52 3.26
N ILE A 99 -1.51 -6.24 3.90
CA ILE A 99 -1.36 -6.72 5.27
C ILE A 99 -1.34 -8.26 5.26
N GLN A 100 -0.15 -8.83 5.45
CA GLN A 100 0.10 -10.27 5.49
C GLN A 100 0.52 -10.72 6.90
N THR A 101 -0.39 -10.56 7.85
CA THR A 101 -0.20 -10.97 9.24
C THR A 101 -1.34 -11.88 9.68
N THR A 102 -1.15 -12.61 10.79
CA THR A 102 -2.23 -13.44 11.38
C THR A 102 -3.41 -12.62 11.86
N ASP A 103 -3.18 -11.38 12.27
CA ASP A 103 -4.18 -10.45 12.81
C ASP A 103 -4.48 -9.27 11.86
N TYR A 104 -4.38 -9.50 10.55
CA TYR A 104 -4.55 -8.47 9.52
C TYR A 104 -5.82 -7.63 9.68
N ALA A 105 -6.91 -8.22 10.18
CA ALA A 105 -8.16 -7.50 10.37
C ALA A 105 -8.09 -6.47 11.51
N ASP A 106 -7.35 -6.80 12.59
CA ASP A 106 -7.10 -5.89 13.71
C ASP A 106 -6.21 -4.70 13.26
N ILE A 107 -5.16 -4.99 12.50
CA ILE A 107 -4.29 -3.95 11.94
C ILE A 107 -5.07 -3.06 10.98
N ALA A 108 -5.83 -3.64 10.05
CA ALA A 108 -6.64 -2.88 9.10
C ALA A 108 -7.66 -1.96 9.78
N GLY A 109 -8.23 -2.37 10.93
CA GLY A 109 -9.13 -1.55 11.73
C GLY A 109 -8.48 -0.31 12.36
N GLN A 110 -7.15 -0.22 12.36
CA GLN A 110 -6.36 0.88 12.92
C GLN A 110 -5.67 1.73 11.83
N VAL A 111 -5.82 1.36 10.55
CA VAL A 111 -5.30 2.14 9.43
C VAL A 111 -6.22 3.34 9.18
N GLU A 112 -5.64 4.52 9.26
CA GLU A 112 -6.31 5.80 9.01
C GLU A 112 -5.99 6.34 7.61
N ASN A 113 -4.79 6.05 7.10
CA ASN A 113 -4.27 6.66 5.88
C ASN A 113 -3.66 5.60 4.96
N ALA A 114 -4.39 5.23 3.92
CA ALA A 114 -3.91 4.44 2.78
C ALA A 114 -4.79 4.70 1.55
N GLY A 115 -4.25 4.55 0.37
CA GLY A 115 -5.04 4.66 -0.87
C GLY A 115 -5.96 3.47 -1.07
N SER A 116 -5.43 2.25 -0.91
CA SER A 116 -6.18 0.99 -0.90
C SER A 116 -5.53 0.00 0.08
N VAL A 117 -6.35 -0.82 0.74
CA VAL A 117 -5.88 -1.82 1.72
C VAL A 117 -6.25 -3.23 1.26
N PHE A 118 -5.24 -4.08 1.13
CA PHE A 118 -5.33 -5.48 0.72
C PHE A 118 -5.12 -6.38 1.94
N MET A 119 -6.14 -7.14 2.31
CA MET A 119 -6.20 -7.82 3.60
C MET A 119 -5.95 -9.31 3.45
N GLY A 120 -4.95 -9.81 4.14
CA GLY A 120 -4.63 -11.24 4.24
C GLY A 120 -3.76 -11.76 3.08
N PRO A 121 -3.28 -13.03 3.19
CA PRO A 121 -2.21 -13.55 2.34
C PRO A 121 -2.63 -13.85 0.89
N TYR A 122 -3.93 -13.81 0.59
CA TYR A 122 -4.48 -14.14 -0.74
C TYR A 122 -5.07 -12.93 -1.47
N THR A 123 -4.76 -11.72 -1.02
CA THR A 123 -5.26 -10.49 -1.62
C THR A 123 -4.07 -9.66 -2.13
N PRO A 124 -3.51 -10.01 -3.29
CA PRO A 124 -2.39 -9.28 -3.89
C PRO A 124 -2.86 -7.93 -4.45
N GLU A 125 -1.93 -7.00 -4.63
CA GLU A 125 -2.20 -5.68 -5.23
C GLU A 125 -2.89 -5.79 -6.59
N SER A 126 -2.46 -6.71 -7.43
CA SER A 126 -3.06 -6.97 -8.75
C SER A 126 -4.56 -7.36 -8.72
N ALA A 127 -5.07 -7.83 -7.58
CA ALA A 127 -6.50 -8.05 -7.42
C ALA A 127 -7.29 -6.72 -7.48
N GLY A 128 -6.73 -5.64 -6.96
CA GLY A 128 -7.31 -4.30 -7.06
C GLY A 128 -7.45 -3.82 -8.49
N ASP A 129 -6.45 -4.07 -9.31
CA ASP A 129 -6.41 -3.62 -10.70
C ASP A 129 -7.36 -4.41 -11.61
N TYR A 130 -7.48 -5.74 -11.39
CA TYR A 130 -8.09 -6.62 -12.38
C TYR A 130 -9.34 -7.35 -11.91
N ALA A 131 -9.61 -7.46 -10.62
CA ALA A 131 -10.63 -8.40 -10.13
C ALA A 131 -11.62 -7.84 -9.11
N SER A 132 -11.21 -6.96 -8.19
CA SER A 132 -12.05 -6.54 -7.06
C SER A 132 -13.02 -5.41 -7.38
N GLY A 133 -12.90 -4.77 -8.55
CA GLY A 133 -13.76 -3.66 -8.97
C GLY A 133 -13.43 -2.32 -8.32
N THR A 134 -12.33 -2.21 -7.60
CA THR A 134 -11.80 -0.94 -7.09
C THR A 134 -11.05 -0.18 -8.20
N ASN A 135 -10.80 1.12 -7.98
CA ASN A 135 -10.01 1.91 -8.93
C ASN A 135 -8.54 1.90 -8.50
N HIS A 136 -7.63 1.72 -9.47
CA HIS A 136 -6.19 1.73 -9.25
C HIS A 136 -5.56 3.12 -9.27
N THR A 137 -6.34 4.18 -9.57
CA THR A 137 -5.85 5.54 -9.50
C THR A 137 -5.97 6.06 -8.08
N LEU A 138 -4.89 5.95 -7.35
CA LEU A 138 -4.81 6.17 -5.90
C LEU A 138 -3.87 7.33 -5.57
N PRO A 139 -4.02 7.98 -4.40
CA PRO A 139 -3.09 9.03 -3.97
C PRO A 139 -1.74 8.45 -3.56
N THR A 140 -0.65 9.04 -4.05
CA THR A 140 0.75 8.68 -3.72
C THR A 140 1.40 9.76 -2.87
N ASN A 141 2.65 9.54 -2.44
CA ASN A 141 3.47 10.53 -1.71
C ASN A 141 2.79 11.08 -0.45
N GLY A 142 2.13 10.21 0.31
CA GLY A 142 1.44 10.57 1.54
C GLY A 142 0.15 11.37 1.36
N TYR A 143 -0.31 11.57 0.14
CA TYR A 143 -1.58 12.27 -0.12
C TYR A 143 -2.82 11.46 0.27
N ALA A 144 -2.69 10.17 0.61
CA ALA A 144 -3.76 9.39 1.21
C ALA A 144 -4.25 9.95 2.56
N LYS A 145 -3.49 10.83 3.21
CA LYS A 145 -3.93 11.61 4.39
C LYS A 145 -5.06 12.60 4.09
N ALA A 146 -5.21 13.02 2.83
CA ALA A 146 -6.15 14.08 2.47
C ALA A 146 -7.08 13.72 1.30
N TYR A 147 -6.76 12.66 0.57
CA TYR A 147 -7.49 12.28 -0.63
C TYR A 147 -7.79 10.78 -0.65
N SER A 148 -8.98 10.44 -1.14
CA SER A 148 -9.33 9.07 -1.53
C SER A 148 -8.90 8.79 -2.95
N GLY A 149 -8.80 7.51 -3.32
CA GLY A 149 -8.69 7.08 -4.70
C GLY A 149 -9.87 7.56 -5.56
N VAL A 150 -9.72 7.50 -6.86
CA VAL A 150 -10.78 7.88 -7.80
C VAL A 150 -12.00 6.98 -7.59
N ASN A 151 -13.15 7.60 -7.36
CA ASN A 151 -14.43 6.94 -7.15
C ASN A 151 -15.58 7.80 -7.70
N LEU A 152 -16.82 7.42 -7.47
CA LEU A 152 -17.98 8.15 -7.97
C LEU A 152 -18.01 9.62 -7.49
N ASP A 153 -17.60 9.88 -6.25
CA ASP A 153 -17.55 11.24 -5.69
C ASP A 153 -16.61 12.17 -6.46
N SER A 154 -15.63 11.63 -7.20
CA SER A 154 -14.72 12.40 -8.05
C SER A 154 -15.44 13.04 -9.27
N PHE A 155 -16.61 12.56 -9.63
CA PHE A 155 -17.36 12.96 -10.83
C PHE A 155 -18.69 13.65 -10.50
N ILE A 156 -19.04 13.82 -9.22
CA ILE A 156 -20.25 14.50 -8.78
C ILE A 156 -19.94 15.76 -7.99
N LYS A 157 -20.89 16.68 -7.95
CA LYS A 157 -20.81 17.87 -7.12
C LYS A 157 -21.86 17.81 -6.02
N LYS A 158 -21.44 18.16 -4.82
CA LYS A 158 -22.32 18.32 -3.67
C LYS A 158 -22.59 19.81 -3.48
N ILE A 159 -23.86 20.24 -3.57
CA ILE A 159 -24.29 21.64 -3.44
C ILE A 159 -25.25 21.72 -2.26
N THR A 160 -24.99 22.65 -1.37
CA THR A 160 -25.91 22.96 -0.25
C THR A 160 -26.87 24.07 -0.66
N PHE A 161 -28.16 23.89 -0.34
CA PHE A 161 -29.19 24.91 -0.46
C PHE A 161 -29.63 25.31 0.92
N GLN A 162 -29.68 26.62 1.17
CA GLN A 162 -30.08 27.16 2.46
C GLN A 162 -31.20 28.20 2.26
N GLU A 163 -32.27 28.08 2.99
CA GLU A 163 -33.38 29.06 3.03
C GLU A 163 -33.70 29.37 4.50
N ILE A 164 -33.71 30.63 4.84
CA ILE A 164 -34.08 31.12 6.16
C ILE A 164 -35.32 31.96 5.99
N THR A 165 -36.40 31.64 6.72
CA THR A 165 -37.63 32.42 6.76
C THR A 165 -37.54 33.53 7.80
N ALA A 166 -38.45 34.52 7.73
CA ALA A 166 -38.49 35.62 8.69
C ALA A 166 -38.65 35.16 10.14
N ASP A 167 -39.32 34.02 10.36
CA ASP A 167 -39.51 33.42 11.70
C ASP A 167 -38.24 32.68 12.19
N GLY A 168 -37.24 32.48 11.34
CA GLY A 168 -35.97 31.82 11.66
C GLY A 168 -34.84 32.78 11.98
N ILE A 169 -35.08 34.09 11.95
CA ILE A 169 -34.19 35.17 12.36
C ILE A 169 -34.60 35.71 13.72
#